data_8084dba1a570b8f6b3b8e9914cfcb8f9
#
_entry.id   8084dba1a570b8f6b3b8e9914cfcb8f9
#
_cell.length_a   1.000
_cell.length_b   1.000
_cell.length_c   1.000
_cell.angle_alpha   90.00
_cell.angle_beta   90.00
_cell.angle_gamma   90.00
#
_symmetry.space_group_name_H-M   'P 1'
#
loop_
_entity.id
_entity.type
_entity.pdbx_description
1 polymer ?
#
loop_
_entity_poly.entity_id
_entity_poly.type
_entity_poly.pdbx_seq_one_letter_code
_entity_poly.pdbx_strand_id
1 'polypeptide(L)'
;MHQISLSPLATAALTAMLVAGCAGEPVAREPVEPETDTTTAKQIDAAIAGDQRSAESVARDAWRHPKETLTFFGLERDMTVMEVWPGGGGWYTEILAPVLRDRGRLIVASWDPAVDNSYVQDSLRAYRAKLEARPDIYDKVEVVALHYPTAMNPVPRGSVDMVLTFRNIHNWMPRDAAKPMLEAMFAALKPGGILGVVEHRADIDKPQDPKARSGYVREDYAIQLIEGVGFKLIGKSDVNANPADTKDYDQGVWSLPPTLRLGAVEREKYLAIGESDRFTLRFEKPADRD
;
A
#
# COMPACT_ATOMS: atom_id res chain seq x y z
N MET A 1 -12.43 -9.41 -101.68
CA MET A 1 -13.12 -8.26 -101.17
C MET A 1 -14.13 -8.70 -100.10
N HIS A 2 -13.75 -8.80 -98.82
CA HIS A 2 -14.70 -9.02 -97.73
C HIS A 2 -14.20 -8.24 -96.56
N GLN A 3 -14.97 -7.23 -96.17
CA GLN A 3 -14.75 -6.50 -94.96
C GLN A 3 -15.20 -7.29 -93.72
N ILE A 4 -14.37 -7.40 -92.76
CA ILE A 4 -14.74 -7.97 -91.48
C ILE A 4 -14.80 -6.81 -90.45
N SER A 5 -16.00 -6.59 -89.92
CA SER A 5 -16.32 -5.63 -88.87
C SER A 5 -15.85 -6.15 -87.55
N LEU A 6 -15.09 -5.33 -86.82
CA LEU A 6 -14.71 -5.60 -85.44
C LEU A 6 -15.55 -4.73 -84.50
N SER A 7 -16.31 -5.37 -83.59
CA SER A 7 -17.03 -4.71 -82.52
C SER A 7 -16.10 -4.45 -81.32
N PRO A 8 -16.27 -3.35 -80.57
CA PRO A 8 -15.45 -3.05 -79.38
C PRO A 8 -15.92 -3.78 -78.14
N LEU A 9 -14.95 -4.36 -77.44
CA LEU A 9 -15.11 -4.96 -76.11
C LEU A 9 -15.32 -3.84 -75.08
N ALA A 10 -16.39 -3.97 -74.32
CA ALA A 10 -16.67 -3.13 -73.16
C ALA A 10 -15.79 -3.58 -71.96
N THR A 11 -14.94 -2.69 -71.45
CA THR A 11 -14.11 -2.89 -70.26
C THR A 11 -14.94 -2.52 -69.04
N ALA A 12 -15.32 -3.50 -68.25
CA ALA A 12 -15.93 -3.26 -66.92
C ALA A 12 -14.86 -2.91 -65.91
N ALA A 13 -14.89 -1.68 -65.38
CA ALA A 13 -14.06 -1.26 -64.29
C ALA A 13 -14.67 -1.73 -62.96
N LEU A 14 -13.94 -2.62 -62.26
CA LEU A 14 -14.30 -3.10 -60.94
C LEU A 14 -13.76 -2.12 -59.88
N THR A 15 -14.62 -1.30 -59.29
CA THR A 15 -14.29 -0.38 -58.24
C THR A 15 -14.25 -1.14 -56.89
N ALA A 16 -13.06 -1.42 -56.39
CA ALA A 16 -12.88 -1.96 -55.05
C ALA A 16 -13.06 -0.87 -54.00
N MET A 17 -14.15 -0.88 -53.22
CA MET A 17 -14.29 -0.05 -52.04
C MET A 17 -13.43 -0.62 -50.90
N LEU A 18 -12.35 0.08 -50.54
CA LEU A 18 -11.64 -0.14 -49.30
C LEU A 18 -12.50 0.41 -48.15
N VAL A 19 -13.06 -0.47 -47.33
CA VAL A 19 -13.63 -0.12 -46.03
C VAL A 19 -12.47 0.01 -45.06
N ALA A 20 -12.03 1.25 -44.78
CA ALA A 20 -11.10 1.53 -43.70
C ALA A 20 -11.84 1.34 -42.36
N GLY A 21 -11.63 0.19 -41.74
CA GLY A 21 -12.03 -0.06 -40.37
C GLY A 21 -11.18 0.76 -39.43
N CYS A 22 -11.76 1.83 -38.85
CA CYS A 22 -11.16 2.53 -37.72
C CYS A 22 -11.17 1.57 -36.50
N ALA A 23 -10.05 0.89 -36.28
CA ALA A 23 -9.77 0.29 -34.97
C ALA A 23 -9.53 1.45 -34.02
N GLY A 24 -10.54 1.79 -33.21
CA GLY A 24 -10.39 2.73 -32.11
C GLY A 24 -9.35 2.16 -31.13
N GLU A 25 -8.31 2.91 -30.85
CA GLU A 25 -7.38 2.61 -29.77
C GLU A 25 -8.17 2.44 -28.47
N PRO A 26 -7.81 1.44 -27.61
CA PRO A 26 -8.45 1.31 -26.33
C PRO A 26 -8.13 2.57 -25.49
N VAL A 27 -9.15 3.37 -25.24
CA VAL A 27 -9.07 4.49 -24.30
C VAL A 27 -8.71 3.90 -22.95
N ALA A 28 -7.50 4.18 -22.47
CA ALA A 28 -7.08 3.85 -21.13
C ALA A 28 -8.10 4.52 -20.17
N ARG A 29 -8.90 3.71 -19.49
CA ARG A 29 -9.79 4.22 -18.44
C ARG A 29 -8.90 4.77 -17.34
N GLU A 30 -9.06 6.04 -17.01
CA GLU A 30 -8.47 6.62 -15.81
C GLU A 30 -8.86 5.75 -14.60
N PRO A 31 -7.95 5.56 -13.63
CA PRO A 31 -8.26 4.83 -12.42
C PRO A 31 -9.43 5.52 -11.72
N VAL A 32 -10.55 4.83 -11.58
CA VAL A 32 -11.67 5.33 -10.79
C VAL A 32 -11.23 5.27 -9.33
N GLU A 33 -11.08 6.43 -8.69
CA GLU A 33 -10.86 6.47 -7.23
C GLU A 33 -12.06 5.85 -6.54
N PRO A 34 -11.85 4.97 -5.53
CA PRO A 34 -12.95 4.37 -4.81
C PRO A 34 -13.66 5.43 -3.98
N GLU A 35 -14.98 5.55 -4.14
CA GLU A 35 -15.81 6.36 -3.26
C GLU A 35 -16.00 5.60 -1.94
N THR A 36 -15.40 6.09 -0.86
CA THR A 36 -15.70 5.63 0.50
C THR A 36 -17.10 6.11 0.91
N ASP A 37 -17.91 5.23 1.49
CA ASP A 37 -19.22 5.60 2.02
C ASP A 37 -19.12 6.84 2.95
N THR A 38 -20.04 7.79 2.78
CA THR A 38 -20.05 9.03 3.56
C THR A 38 -20.05 8.79 5.07
N THR A 39 -20.58 7.65 5.53
CA THR A 39 -20.57 7.26 6.93
C THR A 39 -19.19 6.81 7.37
N THR A 40 -18.49 6.00 6.56
CA THR A 40 -17.10 5.59 6.83
C THR A 40 -16.18 6.79 6.82
N ALA A 41 -16.31 7.70 5.86
CA ALA A 41 -15.54 8.94 5.81
C ALA A 41 -15.69 9.79 7.08
N LYS A 42 -16.91 9.94 7.61
CA LYS A 42 -17.15 10.63 8.89
C LYS A 42 -16.53 9.91 10.09
N GLN A 43 -16.53 8.59 10.09
CA GLN A 43 -15.89 7.81 11.15
C GLN A 43 -14.36 7.92 11.10
N ILE A 44 -13.78 7.98 9.90
CA ILE A 44 -12.33 8.25 9.73
C ILE A 44 -12.02 9.66 10.28
N ASP A 45 -12.80 10.69 9.94
CA ASP A 45 -12.62 12.04 10.47
C ASP A 45 -12.71 12.07 11.99
N ALA A 46 -13.70 11.38 12.57
CA ALA A 46 -13.86 11.29 14.02
C ALA A 46 -12.70 10.55 14.70
N ALA A 47 -12.21 9.48 14.08
CA ALA A 47 -11.07 8.73 14.59
C ALA A 47 -9.76 9.52 14.53
N ILE A 48 -9.57 10.33 13.48
CA ILE A 48 -8.42 11.23 13.34
C ILE A 48 -8.43 12.32 14.41
N ALA A 49 -9.59 12.86 14.73
CA ALA A 49 -9.77 13.90 15.76
C ALA A 49 -9.91 13.34 17.19
N GLY A 50 -9.88 12.01 17.36
CA GLY A 50 -10.14 11.36 18.64
C GLY A 50 -9.02 11.52 19.69
N ASP A 51 -9.39 11.49 20.96
CA ASP A 51 -8.49 11.67 22.11
C ASP A 51 -7.59 10.46 22.41
N GLN A 52 -7.77 9.35 21.71
CA GLN A 52 -6.86 8.21 21.75
C GLN A 52 -5.51 8.47 21.05
N ARG A 53 -5.40 9.57 20.30
CA ARG A 53 -4.22 9.96 19.55
C ARG A 53 -3.40 10.99 20.31
N SER A 54 -2.09 10.73 20.47
CA SER A 54 -1.19 11.68 21.09
C SER A 54 -0.94 12.91 20.20
N ALA A 55 -0.51 14.02 20.80
CA ALA A 55 -0.13 15.22 20.04
C ALA A 55 0.97 14.92 19.00
N GLU A 56 1.92 14.03 19.34
CA GLU A 56 2.97 13.59 18.42
C GLU A 56 2.41 12.76 17.26
N SER A 57 1.38 11.96 17.49
CA SER A 57 0.69 11.22 16.42
C SER A 57 -0.03 12.18 15.48
N VAL A 58 -0.79 13.13 16.05
CA VAL A 58 -1.54 14.14 15.29
C VAL A 58 -0.63 15.05 14.47
N ALA A 59 0.52 15.48 15.02
CA ALA A 59 1.48 16.31 14.30
C ALA A 59 2.02 15.64 13.01
N ARG A 60 1.90 14.33 12.89
CA ARG A 60 2.35 13.56 11.71
C ARG A 60 1.31 13.44 10.62
N ASP A 61 0.07 13.87 10.88
CA ASP A 61 -1.01 13.81 9.89
C ASP A 61 -0.69 14.62 8.63
N ALA A 62 -0.01 15.77 8.81
CA ALA A 62 0.45 16.62 7.73
C ALA A 62 1.41 15.94 6.73
N TRP A 63 2.01 14.81 7.14
CA TRP A 63 2.92 14.01 6.31
C TRP A 63 2.34 12.66 5.90
N ARG A 64 1.28 12.21 6.56
CA ARG A 64 0.73 10.86 6.39
C ARG A 64 -0.67 10.83 5.82
N HIS A 65 -1.32 11.99 5.73
CA HIS A 65 -2.62 12.21 5.10
C HIS A 65 -3.57 11.03 5.34
N PRO A 66 -3.90 10.72 6.63
CA PRO A 66 -4.55 9.45 6.98
C PRO A 66 -5.91 9.27 6.31
N LYS A 67 -6.70 10.34 6.21
CA LYS A 67 -8.02 10.30 5.57
C LYS A 67 -7.89 9.94 4.10
N GLU A 68 -7.08 10.69 3.37
CA GLU A 68 -6.88 10.53 1.93
C GLU A 68 -6.26 9.17 1.63
N THR A 69 -5.31 8.72 2.45
CA THR A 69 -4.66 7.42 2.31
C THR A 69 -5.65 6.27 2.50
N LEU A 70 -6.45 6.29 3.57
CA LEU A 70 -7.42 5.22 3.86
C LEU A 70 -8.59 5.23 2.87
N THR A 71 -9.03 6.42 2.43
CA THR A 71 -10.04 6.57 1.37
C THR A 71 -9.52 6.03 0.03
N PHE A 72 -8.28 6.34 -0.35
CA PHE A 72 -7.65 5.81 -1.55
C PHE A 72 -7.58 4.28 -1.54
N PHE A 73 -7.33 3.66 -0.41
CA PHE A 73 -7.39 2.20 -0.28
C PHE A 73 -8.82 1.65 -0.35
N GLY A 74 -9.84 2.48 -0.19
CA GLY A 74 -11.25 2.07 -0.17
C GLY A 74 -11.64 1.39 1.13
N LEU A 75 -11.15 1.90 2.27
CA LEU A 75 -11.54 1.40 3.58
C LEU A 75 -13.03 1.60 3.82
N GLU A 76 -13.73 0.53 4.21
CA GLU A 76 -15.11 0.57 4.69
C GLU A 76 -15.22 0.02 6.12
N ARG A 77 -16.10 0.61 6.91
CA ARG A 77 -16.23 0.35 8.35
C ARG A 77 -16.69 -1.05 8.74
N ASP A 78 -17.21 -1.83 7.79
CA ASP A 78 -17.69 -3.19 7.98
C ASP A 78 -16.71 -4.26 7.47
N MET A 79 -15.55 -3.84 6.98
CA MET A 79 -14.49 -4.73 6.52
C MET A 79 -13.79 -5.47 7.67
N THR A 80 -13.27 -6.65 7.37
CA THR A 80 -12.22 -7.28 8.13
C THR A 80 -10.87 -6.82 7.58
N VAL A 81 -10.14 -6.01 8.35
CA VAL A 81 -8.86 -5.41 7.94
C VAL A 81 -7.72 -6.06 8.73
N MET A 82 -6.63 -6.40 8.03
CA MET A 82 -5.39 -6.84 8.64
C MET A 82 -4.31 -5.76 8.49
N GLU A 83 -3.89 -5.15 9.60
CA GLU A 83 -2.72 -4.25 9.65
C GLU A 83 -1.46 -5.05 9.92
N VAL A 84 -0.43 -4.91 9.06
CA VAL A 84 0.81 -5.66 9.18
C VAL A 84 1.91 -4.80 9.81
N TRP A 85 2.49 -5.29 10.90
CA TRP A 85 3.62 -4.69 11.62
C TRP A 85 3.42 -3.19 11.92
N PRO A 86 2.45 -2.82 12.78
CA PRO A 86 2.15 -1.43 13.11
C PRO A 86 3.28 -0.72 13.87
N GLY A 87 4.30 -1.45 14.32
CA GLY A 87 5.32 -0.98 15.25
C GLY A 87 4.78 -0.79 16.68
N GLY A 88 5.64 -0.42 17.61
CA GLY A 88 5.22 -0.24 19.01
C GLY A 88 4.24 0.90 19.24
N GLY A 89 4.22 1.89 18.34
CA GLY A 89 3.31 3.03 18.44
C GLY A 89 1.92 2.81 17.85
N GLY A 90 1.73 1.88 16.91
CA GLY A 90 0.44 1.57 16.29
C GLY A 90 -0.26 2.80 15.70
N TRP A 91 0.44 3.59 14.90
CA TRP A 91 -0.05 4.89 14.45
C TRP A 91 -1.35 4.79 13.63
N TYR A 92 -1.44 3.84 12.69
CA TYR A 92 -2.69 3.60 11.94
C TYR A 92 -3.70 2.82 12.77
N THR A 93 -3.27 1.96 13.71
CA THR A 93 -4.17 1.30 14.66
C THR A 93 -5.03 2.30 15.44
N GLU A 94 -4.48 3.49 15.78
CA GLU A 94 -5.22 4.57 16.45
C GLU A 94 -6.46 5.05 15.66
N ILE A 95 -6.43 4.89 14.34
CA ILE A 95 -7.51 5.30 13.45
C ILE A 95 -8.36 4.09 13.05
N LEU A 96 -7.72 2.98 12.68
CA LEU A 96 -8.42 1.78 12.21
C LEU A 96 -9.28 1.13 13.28
N ALA A 97 -8.78 1.09 14.54
CA ALA A 97 -9.51 0.45 15.63
C ALA A 97 -10.90 1.09 15.87
N PRO A 98 -11.03 2.41 16.09
CA PRO A 98 -12.36 3.00 16.29
C PRO A 98 -13.25 2.96 15.04
N VAL A 99 -12.68 3.06 13.82
CA VAL A 99 -13.46 2.98 12.57
C VAL A 99 -14.11 1.62 12.40
N LEU A 100 -13.38 0.55 12.70
CA LEU A 100 -13.84 -0.83 12.48
C LEU A 100 -14.59 -1.45 13.68
N ARG A 101 -14.53 -0.77 14.85
CA ARG A 101 -14.96 -1.33 16.14
C ARG A 101 -16.36 -1.92 16.15
N ASP A 102 -17.32 -1.23 15.52
CA ASP A 102 -18.74 -1.54 15.69
C ASP A 102 -19.28 -2.53 14.66
N ARG A 103 -18.72 -2.53 13.45
CA ARG A 103 -19.27 -3.29 12.32
C ARG A 103 -18.22 -4.15 11.60
N GLY A 104 -16.97 -3.78 11.67
CA GLY A 104 -15.85 -4.47 11.07
C GLY A 104 -15.03 -5.26 12.08
N ARG A 105 -13.82 -5.62 11.68
CA ARG A 105 -12.82 -6.28 12.53
C ARG A 105 -11.43 -5.74 12.20
N LEU A 106 -10.64 -5.42 13.22
CA LEU A 106 -9.23 -5.11 13.06
C LEU A 106 -8.39 -6.28 13.60
N ILE A 107 -7.60 -6.87 12.71
CA ILE A 107 -6.60 -7.89 13.03
C ILE A 107 -5.23 -7.24 12.84
N VAL A 108 -4.39 -7.29 13.84
CA VAL A 108 -3.03 -6.79 13.80
C VAL A 108 -2.07 -7.96 13.70
N ALA A 109 -1.45 -8.13 12.53
CA ALA A 109 -0.44 -9.13 12.28
C ALA A 109 0.94 -8.57 12.67
N SER A 110 1.40 -8.87 13.89
CA SER A 110 2.63 -8.36 14.48
C SER A 110 3.75 -9.40 14.45
N TRP A 111 4.91 -9.07 15.01
CA TRP A 111 6.02 -10.00 15.12
C TRP A 111 5.67 -11.23 15.98
N ASP A 112 6.36 -12.33 15.72
CA ASP A 112 6.28 -13.52 16.57
C ASP A 112 6.89 -13.21 17.95
N PRO A 113 6.16 -13.39 19.05
CA PRO A 113 6.67 -13.16 20.40
C PRO A 113 7.87 -14.04 20.80
N ALA A 114 8.10 -15.15 20.08
CA ALA A 114 9.24 -16.03 20.30
C ALA A 114 10.56 -15.50 19.72
N VAL A 115 10.53 -14.40 18.95
CA VAL A 115 11.75 -13.81 18.36
C VAL A 115 12.62 -13.20 19.44
N ASP A 116 13.83 -13.72 19.59
CA ASP A 116 14.85 -13.19 20.50
C ASP A 116 15.55 -11.98 19.89
N ASN A 117 14.87 -10.82 19.98
CA ASN A 117 15.38 -9.54 19.54
C ASN A 117 14.80 -8.42 20.44
N SER A 118 15.66 -7.64 21.08
CA SER A 118 15.23 -6.60 22.03
C SER A 118 14.28 -5.57 21.41
N TYR A 119 14.54 -5.10 20.22
CA TYR A 119 13.68 -4.15 19.51
C TYR A 119 12.27 -4.74 19.26
N VAL A 120 12.19 -6.00 18.85
CA VAL A 120 10.91 -6.71 18.65
C VAL A 120 10.16 -6.83 19.97
N GLN A 121 10.85 -7.26 21.04
CA GLN A 121 10.25 -7.42 22.36
C GLN A 121 9.77 -6.09 22.95
N ASP A 122 10.58 -5.02 22.81
CA ASP A 122 10.20 -3.68 23.25
C ASP A 122 8.99 -3.16 22.48
N SER A 123 8.97 -3.35 21.16
CA SER A 123 7.84 -2.96 20.31
C SER A 123 6.55 -3.72 20.67
N LEU A 124 6.64 -5.03 20.91
CA LEU A 124 5.48 -5.84 21.31
C LEU A 124 4.94 -5.39 22.67
N ARG A 125 5.84 -5.10 23.63
CA ARG A 125 5.43 -4.60 24.96
C ARG A 125 4.76 -3.23 24.86
N ALA A 126 5.37 -2.29 24.11
CA ALA A 126 4.81 -0.96 23.92
C ALA A 126 3.43 -1.01 23.24
N TYR A 127 3.29 -1.85 22.21
CA TYR A 127 2.03 -2.02 21.51
C TYR A 127 0.94 -2.61 22.42
N ARG A 128 1.26 -3.65 23.19
CA ARG A 128 0.33 -4.25 24.16
C ARG A 128 -0.10 -3.23 25.22
N ALA A 129 0.85 -2.51 25.82
CA ALA A 129 0.56 -1.48 26.81
C ALA A 129 -0.38 -0.40 26.24
N LYS A 130 -0.22 -0.01 24.97
CA LYS A 130 -1.14 0.91 24.28
C LYS A 130 -2.56 0.36 24.22
N LEU A 131 -2.74 -0.89 23.80
CA LEU A 131 -4.07 -1.49 23.72
C LEU A 131 -4.74 -1.59 25.10
N GLU A 132 -3.98 -2.00 26.10
CA GLU A 132 -4.44 -2.15 27.49
C GLU A 132 -4.81 -0.82 28.16
N ALA A 133 -4.16 0.29 27.74
CA ALA A 133 -4.41 1.62 28.31
C ALA A 133 -5.79 2.20 27.92
N ARG A 134 -6.38 1.77 26.80
CA ARG A 134 -7.66 2.28 26.27
C ARG A 134 -8.54 1.13 25.78
N PRO A 135 -9.05 0.28 26.72
CA PRO A 135 -9.92 -0.85 26.34
C PRO A 135 -11.24 -0.38 25.70
N ASP A 136 -11.69 0.84 26.00
CA ASP A 136 -12.84 1.47 25.36
C ASP A 136 -12.67 1.64 23.85
N ILE A 137 -11.44 1.72 23.36
CA ILE A 137 -11.08 1.86 21.95
C ILE A 137 -10.60 0.53 21.36
N TYR A 138 -9.74 -0.22 22.09
CA TYR A 138 -8.93 -1.29 21.54
C TYR A 138 -9.31 -2.71 21.96
N ASP A 139 -10.33 -2.90 22.83
CA ASP A 139 -10.71 -4.23 23.36
C ASP A 139 -11.11 -5.25 22.28
N LYS A 140 -11.47 -4.79 21.07
CA LYS A 140 -11.83 -5.65 19.93
C LYS A 140 -10.68 -5.86 18.94
N VAL A 141 -9.50 -5.29 19.19
CA VAL A 141 -8.33 -5.50 18.32
C VAL A 141 -7.77 -6.91 18.57
N GLU A 142 -7.73 -7.70 17.50
CA GLU A 142 -7.14 -9.04 17.54
C GLU A 142 -5.66 -8.96 17.15
N VAL A 143 -4.76 -9.48 17.99
CA VAL A 143 -3.32 -9.51 17.69
C VAL A 143 -2.89 -10.94 17.38
N VAL A 144 -2.30 -11.12 16.20
CA VAL A 144 -1.78 -12.40 15.70
C VAL A 144 -0.32 -12.26 15.31
N ALA A 145 0.40 -13.38 15.20
CA ALA A 145 1.77 -13.37 14.72
C ALA A 145 1.82 -13.50 13.18
N LEU A 146 2.64 -12.64 12.54
CA LEU A 146 3.09 -12.79 11.16
C LEU A 146 4.58 -12.47 11.10
N HIS A 147 5.42 -13.49 10.99
CA HIS A 147 6.88 -13.36 11.04
C HIS A 147 7.57 -14.48 10.25
N TYR A 148 8.37 -14.11 9.26
CA TYR A 148 9.15 -15.09 8.50
C TYR A 148 10.41 -15.52 9.26
N PRO A 149 10.74 -16.82 9.30
CA PRO A 149 9.98 -17.94 8.71
C PRO A 149 9.01 -18.63 9.69
N THR A 150 8.86 -18.16 10.94
CA THR A 150 8.26 -18.90 12.05
C THR A 150 6.73 -18.87 12.12
N ALA A 151 6.10 -17.76 11.67
CA ALA A 151 4.66 -17.55 11.77
C ALA A 151 4.11 -16.96 10.46
N MET A 152 3.77 -17.83 9.51
CA MET A 152 3.38 -17.40 8.15
C MET A 152 1.88 -17.55 7.84
N ASN A 153 1.08 -18.00 8.79
CA ASN A 153 -0.36 -18.17 8.64
C ASN A 153 -1.11 -17.39 9.71
N PRO A 154 -1.16 -16.04 9.62
CA PRO A 154 -1.71 -15.20 10.69
C PRO A 154 -3.24 -15.38 10.84
N VAL A 155 -3.93 -15.70 9.77
CA VAL A 155 -5.39 -15.86 9.69
C VAL A 155 -5.75 -16.97 8.72
N PRO A 156 -6.99 -17.50 8.73
CA PRO A 156 -7.46 -18.41 7.70
C PRO A 156 -7.36 -17.79 6.29
N ARG A 157 -7.08 -18.62 5.28
CA ARG A 157 -7.00 -18.17 3.87
C ARG A 157 -8.33 -17.58 3.42
N GLY A 158 -8.26 -16.46 2.71
CA GLY A 158 -9.45 -15.81 2.15
C GLY A 158 -10.42 -15.27 3.22
N SER A 159 -9.92 -14.83 4.38
CA SER A 159 -10.75 -14.39 5.50
C SER A 159 -10.81 -12.87 5.69
N VAL A 160 -9.91 -12.10 5.06
CA VAL A 160 -9.85 -10.64 5.23
C VAL A 160 -10.21 -9.91 3.94
N ASP A 161 -10.85 -8.74 4.07
CA ASP A 161 -11.26 -7.90 2.96
C ASP A 161 -10.11 -6.98 2.51
N MET A 162 -9.30 -6.53 3.46
CA MET A 162 -8.21 -5.61 3.21
C MET A 162 -6.98 -5.96 4.05
N VAL A 163 -5.79 -5.83 3.46
CA VAL A 163 -4.51 -5.88 4.15
C VAL A 163 -3.80 -4.55 3.96
N LEU A 164 -3.30 -3.98 5.05
CA LEU A 164 -2.58 -2.71 5.04
C LEU A 164 -1.16 -2.89 5.57
N THR A 165 -0.18 -2.35 4.85
CA THR A 165 1.22 -2.34 5.28
C THR A 165 1.87 -0.99 5.04
N PHE A 166 2.53 -0.47 6.06
CA PHE A 166 3.07 0.88 6.07
C PHE A 166 4.56 0.86 6.39
N ARG A 167 5.40 1.05 5.37
CA ARG A 167 6.87 1.13 5.48
C ARG A 167 7.51 -0.14 6.06
N ASN A 168 7.15 -1.28 5.49
CA ASN A 168 7.65 -2.57 5.95
C ASN A 168 8.44 -3.35 4.90
N ILE A 169 8.28 -3.08 3.61
CA ILE A 169 8.97 -3.81 2.54
C ILE A 169 10.49 -3.72 2.75
N HIS A 170 11.01 -2.52 3.05
CA HIS A 170 12.43 -2.31 3.31
C HIS A 170 12.93 -3.10 4.54
N ASN A 171 12.08 -3.43 5.50
CA ASN A 171 12.42 -4.26 6.67
C ASN A 171 12.49 -5.75 6.34
N TRP A 172 11.72 -6.21 5.35
CA TRP A 172 11.70 -7.61 4.91
C TRP A 172 12.83 -7.94 3.93
N MET A 173 13.23 -6.98 3.08
CA MET A 173 14.26 -7.17 2.05
C MET A 173 15.62 -7.65 2.59
N PRO A 174 16.15 -7.15 3.72
CA PRO A 174 17.44 -7.63 4.25
C PRO A 174 17.48 -9.12 4.59
N ARG A 175 16.32 -9.71 4.88
CA ARG A 175 16.15 -11.12 5.30
C ARG A 175 15.57 -12.01 4.20
N ASP A 176 15.47 -11.51 2.97
CA ASP A 176 14.81 -12.19 1.85
C ASP A 176 13.36 -12.61 2.17
N ALA A 177 12.73 -11.89 3.11
CA ALA A 177 11.39 -12.16 3.61
C ALA A 177 10.27 -11.45 2.82
N ALA A 178 10.60 -10.52 1.93
CA ALA A 178 9.59 -9.68 1.28
C ALA A 178 8.57 -10.51 0.48
N LYS A 179 9.04 -11.44 -0.37
CA LYS A 179 8.14 -12.31 -1.14
C LYS A 179 7.31 -13.23 -0.24
N PRO A 180 7.87 -14.00 0.72
CA PRO A 180 7.07 -14.81 1.64
C PRO A 180 6.02 -14.02 2.43
N MET A 181 6.36 -12.81 2.91
CA MET A 181 5.43 -11.95 3.62
C MET A 181 4.25 -11.54 2.73
N LEU A 182 4.52 -11.15 1.48
CA LEU A 182 3.49 -10.82 0.50
C LEU A 182 2.61 -12.04 0.14
N GLU A 183 3.20 -13.24 0.03
CA GLU A 183 2.47 -14.49 -0.20
C GLU A 183 1.50 -14.81 0.97
N ALA A 184 1.91 -14.55 2.21
CA ALA A 184 1.04 -14.70 3.38
C ALA A 184 -0.12 -13.70 3.35
N MET A 185 0.11 -12.44 2.96
CA MET A 185 -0.92 -11.42 2.78
C MET A 185 -1.89 -11.81 1.64
N PHE A 186 -1.35 -12.29 0.52
CA PHE A 186 -2.17 -12.78 -0.60
C PHE A 186 -3.06 -13.95 -0.18
N ALA A 187 -2.51 -14.88 0.62
CA ALA A 187 -3.27 -15.99 1.15
C ALA A 187 -4.41 -15.55 2.08
N ALA A 188 -4.16 -14.55 2.94
CA ALA A 188 -5.13 -14.01 3.89
C ALA A 188 -6.33 -13.32 3.22
N LEU A 189 -6.10 -12.63 2.10
CA LEU A 189 -7.11 -11.86 1.38
C LEU A 189 -8.15 -12.76 0.68
N LYS A 190 -9.41 -12.34 0.73
CA LYS A 190 -10.48 -12.84 -0.12
C LYS A 190 -10.17 -12.55 -1.60
N PRO A 191 -10.71 -13.32 -2.56
CA PRO A 191 -10.77 -12.89 -3.95
C PRO A 191 -11.43 -11.50 -4.06
N GLY A 192 -10.85 -10.58 -4.84
CA GLY A 192 -11.25 -9.17 -4.89
C GLY A 192 -10.80 -8.32 -3.71
N GLY A 193 -10.12 -8.91 -2.71
CA GLY A 193 -9.61 -8.18 -1.54
C GLY A 193 -8.44 -7.25 -1.88
N ILE A 194 -8.27 -6.21 -1.07
CA ILE A 194 -7.35 -5.10 -1.33
C ILE A 194 -6.08 -5.21 -0.48
N LEU A 195 -4.93 -5.02 -1.12
CA LEU A 195 -3.66 -4.74 -0.45
C LEU A 195 -3.31 -3.27 -0.62
N GLY A 196 -3.30 -2.51 0.49
CA GLY A 196 -2.82 -1.13 0.57
C GLY A 196 -1.37 -1.07 1.04
N VAL A 197 -0.52 -0.39 0.29
CA VAL A 197 0.92 -0.29 0.55
C VAL A 197 1.36 1.17 0.56
N VAL A 198 2.01 1.59 1.64
CA VAL A 198 2.78 2.84 1.69
C VAL A 198 4.24 2.47 1.99
N GLU A 199 5.18 2.97 1.18
CA GLU A 199 6.60 2.71 1.43
C GLU A 199 7.46 3.92 1.04
N HIS A 200 8.64 4.03 1.64
CA HIS A 200 9.64 5.07 1.35
C HIS A 200 10.15 4.95 -0.09
N ARG A 201 9.90 5.99 -0.89
CA ARG A 201 10.21 6.00 -2.33
C ARG A 201 11.68 6.30 -2.58
N ALA A 202 12.40 5.35 -3.15
CA ALA A 202 13.76 5.55 -3.65
C ALA A 202 13.78 6.41 -4.92
N ASP A 203 14.96 6.93 -5.23
CA ASP A 203 15.25 7.60 -6.50
C ASP A 203 15.18 6.58 -7.64
N ILE A 204 14.34 6.86 -8.65
CA ILE A 204 14.13 5.98 -9.80
C ILE A 204 15.38 5.83 -10.67
N ASP A 205 16.26 6.85 -10.69
CA ASP A 205 17.46 6.86 -11.51
C ASP A 205 18.61 6.07 -10.88
N LYS A 206 18.44 5.61 -9.65
CA LYS A 206 19.43 4.77 -8.95
C LYS A 206 19.01 3.31 -8.93
N PRO A 207 19.95 2.36 -9.00
CA PRO A 207 19.63 0.94 -8.90
C PRO A 207 19.04 0.63 -7.51
N GLN A 208 18.06 -0.30 -7.48
CA GLN A 208 17.51 -0.79 -6.21
C GLN A 208 18.61 -1.51 -5.41
N ASP A 209 18.87 -1.09 -4.17
CA ASP A 209 19.62 -1.88 -3.22
C ASP A 209 18.81 -3.12 -2.81
N PRO A 210 19.29 -4.35 -3.09
CA PRO A 210 18.56 -5.57 -2.76
C PRO A 210 18.24 -5.74 -1.27
N LYS A 211 18.97 -5.03 -0.41
CA LYS A 211 18.79 -5.07 1.05
C LYS A 211 18.17 -3.79 1.62
N ALA A 212 17.81 -2.84 0.76
CA ALA A 212 17.21 -1.55 1.13
C ALA A 212 17.86 -0.89 2.36
N ARG A 213 19.21 -0.84 2.41
CA ARG A 213 19.99 -0.38 3.58
C ARG A 213 19.71 1.06 3.96
N SER A 214 19.31 1.88 2.99
CA SER A 214 18.89 3.27 3.22
C SER A 214 17.44 3.40 3.69
N GLY A 215 16.67 2.32 3.71
CA GLY A 215 15.23 2.31 4.00
C GLY A 215 14.36 2.69 2.81
N TYR A 216 14.94 3.12 1.68
CA TYR A 216 14.21 3.47 0.48
C TYR A 216 14.06 2.29 -0.47
N VAL A 217 12.86 2.17 -1.06
CA VAL A 217 12.51 1.14 -2.05
C VAL A 217 12.03 1.81 -3.33
N ARG A 218 12.50 1.35 -4.48
CA ARG A 218 11.97 1.84 -5.77
C ARG A 218 10.54 1.40 -5.95
N GLU A 219 9.72 2.32 -6.43
CA GLU A 219 8.29 2.06 -6.66
C GLU A 219 8.07 0.96 -7.69
N ASP A 220 8.78 1.00 -8.81
CA ASP A 220 8.69 -0.03 -9.86
C ASP A 220 9.14 -1.42 -9.38
N TYR A 221 10.18 -1.49 -8.54
CA TYR A 221 10.61 -2.73 -7.92
C TYR A 221 9.53 -3.29 -6.97
N ALA A 222 8.93 -2.43 -6.14
CA ALA A 222 7.86 -2.85 -5.25
C ALA A 222 6.64 -3.37 -6.03
N ILE A 223 6.27 -2.70 -7.13
CA ILE A 223 5.19 -3.15 -8.03
C ILE A 223 5.50 -4.54 -8.60
N GLN A 224 6.68 -4.72 -9.20
CA GLN A 224 7.09 -6.00 -9.77
C GLN A 224 7.11 -7.14 -8.72
N LEU A 225 7.60 -6.84 -7.52
CA LEU A 225 7.63 -7.80 -6.42
C LEU A 225 6.23 -8.25 -6.00
N ILE A 226 5.30 -7.31 -5.86
CA ILE A 226 3.93 -7.56 -5.41
C ILE A 226 3.13 -8.26 -6.52
N GLU A 227 3.24 -7.81 -7.77
CA GLU A 227 2.61 -8.48 -8.93
C GLU A 227 3.17 -9.88 -9.16
N GLY A 228 4.46 -10.10 -8.88
CA GLY A 228 5.11 -11.42 -8.92
C GLY A 228 4.54 -12.46 -7.94
N VAL A 229 3.76 -12.02 -6.94
CA VAL A 229 3.01 -12.89 -6.02
C VAL A 229 1.61 -13.21 -6.56
N GLY A 230 1.11 -12.42 -7.52
CA GLY A 230 -0.20 -12.62 -8.13
C GLY A 230 -1.19 -11.47 -7.89
N PHE A 231 -0.79 -10.43 -7.20
CA PHE A 231 -1.60 -9.22 -7.09
C PHE A 231 -1.69 -8.47 -8.42
N LYS A 232 -2.69 -7.63 -8.57
CA LYS A 232 -2.84 -6.71 -9.70
C LYS A 232 -2.82 -5.27 -9.18
N LEU A 233 -1.94 -4.44 -9.69
CA LEU A 233 -1.95 -3.01 -9.41
C LEU A 233 -3.23 -2.39 -9.98
N ILE A 234 -4.00 -1.68 -9.15
CA ILE A 234 -5.25 -1.02 -9.53
C ILE A 234 -5.27 0.48 -9.24
N GLY A 235 -4.27 1.00 -8.54
CA GLY A 235 -4.15 2.43 -8.28
C GLY A 235 -2.80 2.83 -7.70
N LYS A 236 -2.43 4.08 -7.99
CA LYS A 236 -1.25 4.79 -7.45
C LYS A 236 -1.68 6.16 -6.98
N SER A 237 -1.10 6.64 -5.87
CA SER A 237 -1.35 7.99 -5.36
C SER A 237 -0.07 8.61 -4.84
N ASP A 238 0.08 9.90 -5.07
CA ASP A 238 1.16 10.71 -4.54
C ASP A 238 0.77 11.45 -3.26
N VAL A 239 -0.34 11.05 -2.61
CA VAL A 239 -0.85 11.69 -1.38
C VAL A 239 0.20 11.76 -0.27
N ASN A 240 1.12 10.81 -0.21
CA ASN A 240 2.22 10.77 0.77
C ASN A 240 3.58 11.17 0.18
N ALA A 241 3.60 11.81 -1.00
CA ALA A 241 4.84 12.27 -1.61
C ALA A 241 5.41 13.49 -0.86
N ASN A 242 6.73 13.54 -0.77
CA ASN A 242 7.46 14.70 -0.25
C ASN A 242 8.63 15.04 -1.18
N PRO A 243 8.47 16.00 -2.08
CA PRO A 243 9.54 16.38 -3.02
C PRO A 243 10.75 17.04 -2.36
N ALA A 244 10.66 17.45 -1.08
CA ALA A 244 11.79 17.98 -0.33
C ALA A 244 12.75 16.88 0.15
N ASP A 245 12.34 15.60 0.11
CA ASP A 245 13.19 14.47 0.45
C ASP A 245 14.14 14.12 -0.72
N THR A 246 15.41 14.47 -0.58
CA THR A 246 16.46 14.23 -1.59
C THR A 246 17.04 12.81 -1.57
N LYS A 247 16.74 12.02 -0.54
CA LYS A 247 17.06 10.58 -0.43
C LYS A 247 18.56 10.22 -0.40
N ASP A 248 19.44 11.20 -0.18
CA ASP A 248 20.89 11.10 -0.21
C ASP A 248 21.58 11.25 1.15
N TYR A 249 20.86 10.95 2.22
CA TYR A 249 21.32 11.12 3.61
C TYR A 249 22.21 9.96 4.08
N ASP A 250 23.21 10.28 4.91
CA ASP A 250 24.19 9.30 5.46
C ASP A 250 23.52 8.12 6.20
N GLN A 251 22.40 8.38 6.89
CA GLN A 251 21.63 7.35 7.58
C GLN A 251 20.35 6.97 6.83
N GLY A 252 20.29 7.25 5.52
CA GLY A 252 19.10 7.01 4.72
C GLY A 252 17.87 7.69 5.31
N VAL A 253 16.71 7.08 5.18
CA VAL A 253 15.42 7.57 5.66
C VAL A 253 15.39 7.91 7.16
N TRP A 254 16.26 7.26 7.95
CA TRP A 254 16.31 7.48 9.40
C TRP A 254 17.02 8.78 9.81
N SER A 255 17.62 9.52 8.87
CA SER A 255 18.04 10.91 9.11
C SER A 255 16.84 11.83 9.30
N LEU A 256 15.72 11.52 8.68
CA LEU A 256 14.47 12.31 8.71
C LEU A 256 13.62 12.02 9.96
N PRO A 257 12.63 12.91 10.26
CA PRO A 257 11.59 12.62 11.25
C PRO A 257 10.82 11.31 10.94
N PRO A 258 10.34 10.61 11.96
CA PRO A 258 10.47 10.93 13.39
C PRO A 258 11.78 10.44 14.02
N THR A 259 12.59 9.69 13.26
CA THR A 259 13.77 9.00 13.83
C THR A 259 14.88 9.97 14.19
N LEU A 260 15.23 10.90 13.30
CA LEU A 260 16.30 11.89 13.49
C LEU A 260 17.57 11.24 14.07
N ARG A 261 18.03 10.14 13.44
CA ARG A 261 19.10 9.26 13.96
C ARG A 261 20.43 10.01 14.22
N LEU A 262 20.66 11.09 13.51
CA LEU A 262 21.86 11.91 13.67
C LEU A 262 21.79 12.88 14.90
N GLY A 263 20.70 12.84 15.63
CA GLY A 263 20.51 13.64 16.86
C GLY A 263 20.53 15.14 16.60
N ALA A 264 21.56 15.83 17.08
CA ALA A 264 21.71 17.27 16.90
C ALA A 264 22.34 17.67 15.56
N VAL A 265 22.97 16.72 14.82
CA VAL A 265 23.66 17.02 13.56
C VAL A 265 22.63 17.40 12.50
N GLU A 266 22.75 18.61 11.94
CA GLU A 266 21.86 19.19 10.92
C GLU A 266 20.35 19.04 11.25
N ARG A 267 20.00 18.99 12.52
CA ARG A 267 18.62 18.68 12.97
C ARG A 267 17.58 19.59 12.35
N GLU A 268 17.84 20.89 12.29
CA GLU A 268 16.91 21.87 11.71
C GLU A 268 16.66 21.62 10.21
N LYS A 269 17.70 21.21 9.47
CA LYS A 269 17.58 20.81 8.07
C LYS A 269 16.62 19.62 7.91
N TYR A 270 16.81 18.56 8.70
CA TYR A 270 15.96 17.37 8.62
C TYR A 270 14.53 17.64 9.10
N LEU A 271 14.35 18.48 10.11
CA LEU A 271 13.01 18.92 10.53
C LEU A 271 12.30 19.74 9.44
N ALA A 272 13.03 20.60 8.72
CA ALA A 272 12.47 21.39 7.62
C ALA A 272 12.06 20.52 6.40
N ILE A 273 12.76 19.42 6.16
CA ILE A 273 12.38 18.44 5.12
C ILE A 273 11.09 17.71 5.53
N GLY A 274 10.96 17.35 6.79
CA GLY A 274 9.82 16.56 7.31
C GLY A 274 9.99 15.05 7.15
N GLU A 275 8.88 14.28 7.14
CA GLU A 275 8.94 12.84 6.89
C GLU A 275 9.30 12.53 5.43
N SER A 276 9.82 11.35 5.17
CA SER A 276 10.28 10.90 3.84
C SER A 276 9.23 10.98 2.75
N ASP A 277 9.69 11.07 1.51
CA ASP A 277 8.88 10.81 0.32
C ASP A 277 8.39 9.36 0.31
N ARG A 278 7.10 9.14 -0.02
CA ARG A 278 6.48 7.82 -0.03
C ARG A 278 5.56 7.65 -1.22
N PHE A 279 5.63 6.48 -1.83
CA PHE A 279 4.59 6.03 -2.73
C PHE A 279 3.44 5.39 -1.97
N THR A 280 2.25 5.48 -2.53
CA THR A 280 1.03 4.85 -2.02
C THR A 280 0.41 4.05 -3.16
N LEU A 281 0.33 2.71 -2.98
CA LEU A 281 -0.10 1.78 -4.02
C LEU A 281 -1.28 0.95 -3.52
N ARG A 282 -2.25 0.75 -4.40
CA ARG A 282 -3.42 -0.10 -4.17
C ARG A 282 -3.40 -1.26 -5.14
N PHE A 283 -3.43 -2.46 -4.59
CA PHE A 283 -3.49 -3.70 -5.35
C PHE A 283 -4.77 -4.46 -5.02
N GLU A 284 -5.20 -5.28 -5.96
CA GLU A 284 -6.30 -6.22 -5.79
C GLU A 284 -5.76 -7.66 -5.88
N LYS A 285 -6.24 -8.55 -5.02
CA LYS A 285 -6.14 -9.98 -5.29
C LYS A 285 -7.18 -10.34 -6.34
N PRO A 286 -6.79 -10.79 -7.55
CA PRO A 286 -7.76 -11.16 -8.59
C PRO A 286 -8.78 -12.16 -8.07
N ALA A 287 -10.03 -12.04 -8.52
CA ALA A 287 -11.01 -13.09 -8.34
C ALA A 287 -10.52 -14.35 -9.05
N ASP A 288 -10.77 -15.53 -8.47
CA ASP A 288 -10.51 -16.78 -9.15
C ASP A 288 -11.27 -16.74 -10.48
N ARG A 289 -10.58 -17.01 -11.59
CA ARG A 289 -11.25 -17.15 -12.89
C ARG A 289 -11.96 -18.50 -12.85
N ASP A 290 -13.29 -18.44 -12.84
CA ASP A 290 -14.14 -19.61 -13.05
C ASP A 290 -13.79 -20.34 -14.37
#